data_905f8e9a1a8d5c8f1c2c8ef8316e7eeb
#
_entry.id   905f8e9a1a8d5c8f1c2c8ef8316e7eeb
#
_cell.length_a   1.000
_cell.length_b   1.000
_cell.length_c   1.000
_cell.angle_alpha   90.00
_cell.angle_beta   90.00
_cell.angle_gamma   90.00
#
_symmetry.space_group_name_H-M   'P 1'
#
loop_
_entity.id
_entity.type
_entity.pdbx_description
1 polymer ?
#
loop_
_entity_poly.entity_id
_entity_poly.type
_entity_poly.pdbx_seq_one_letter_code
_entity_poly.pdbx_strand_id
1 'polypeptide(L)'
;MFYINTLIRRPDKTITDLSILKSQQNDYFVDIKNISDLKSIERILDFDYLEGAIIIKFNDQILMDVTTWDLVDDLWAYLLNVIENVLSTGYGETYFPDQPLRLSMRSLANDLLLFELDAPTQIKAAVPKRDFLLALIEGADYFFEKMNESFVSNVDYNGEIDMIESLRKKFLADI
;
A
#
# COMPACT_ATOMS: atom_id res chain seq x y z
N MET A 1 15.82 1.89 -7.40
CA MET A 1 14.50 1.89 -8.09
C MET A 1 13.47 1.27 -7.16
N PHE A 2 12.28 1.88 -7.04
CA PHE A 2 11.16 1.32 -6.29
C PHE A 2 10.26 0.49 -7.18
N TYR A 3 9.71 -0.58 -6.62
CA TYR A 3 8.61 -1.34 -7.18
C TYR A 3 7.47 -1.35 -6.16
N ILE A 4 6.32 -0.83 -6.57
CA ILE A 4 5.10 -0.81 -5.76
C ILE A 4 3.97 -1.45 -6.56
N ASN A 5 3.23 -2.34 -5.93
CA ASN A 5 2.07 -3.00 -6.53
C ASN A 5 1.05 -3.34 -5.45
N THR A 6 -0.20 -3.49 -5.84
CA THR A 6 -1.28 -3.92 -4.95
C THR A 6 -1.89 -5.22 -5.45
N LEU A 7 -2.16 -6.10 -4.52
CA LEU A 7 -2.79 -7.38 -4.75
C LEU A 7 -4.07 -7.46 -3.93
N ILE A 8 -5.15 -7.95 -4.52
CA ILE A 8 -6.42 -8.22 -3.81
C ILE A 8 -6.46 -9.69 -3.41
N ARG A 9 -6.75 -9.94 -2.14
CA ARG A 9 -6.86 -11.31 -1.63
C ARG A 9 -8.13 -11.97 -2.20
N ARG A 10 -8.01 -13.24 -2.59
CA ARG A 10 -9.15 -14.09 -2.96
C ARG A 10 -9.90 -14.53 -1.69
N PRO A 11 -11.16 -14.11 -1.47
CA PRO A 11 -11.92 -14.48 -0.26
C PRO A 11 -12.24 -15.98 -0.17
N ASP A 12 -12.31 -16.66 -1.31
CA ASP A 12 -12.57 -18.11 -1.42
C ASP A 12 -11.36 -18.99 -1.08
N LYS A 13 -10.20 -18.39 -0.78
CA LYS A 13 -8.98 -19.09 -0.39
C LYS A 13 -8.62 -18.78 1.06
N THR A 14 -8.52 -19.80 1.89
CA THR A 14 -8.10 -19.66 3.30
C THR A 14 -6.58 -19.74 3.39
N ILE A 15 -5.97 -18.72 4.01
CA ILE A 15 -4.54 -18.71 4.31
C ILE A 15 -4.33 -19.39 5.66
N THR A 16 -3.64 -20.53 5.66
CA THR A 16 -3.33 -21.31 6.87
C THR A 16 -1.84 -21.30 7.21
N ASP A 17 -0.99 -20.96 6.24
CA ASP A 17 0.47 -20.96 6.40
C ASP A 17 1.07 -19.77 5.65
N LEU A 18 1.63 -18.80 6.39
CA LEU A 18 2.27 -17.63 5.82
C LEU A 18 3.58 -17.98 5.08
N SER A 19 4.20 -19.10 5.42
CA SER A 19 5.48 -19.48 4.80
C SER A 19 5.37 -19.82 3.32
N ILE A 20 4.20 -20.29 2.88
CA ILE A 20 3.95 -20.64 1.48
C ILE A 20 3.45 -19.47 0.62
N LEU A 21 2.98 -18.38 1.23
CA LEU A 21 2.34 -17.27 0.50
C LEU A 21 3.25 -16.66 -0.57
N LYS A 22 4.55 -16.52 -0.28
CA LYS A 22 5.49 -15.91 -1.24
C LYS A 22 5.68 -16.77 -2.49
N SER A 23 5.67 -18.09 -2.34
CA SER A 23 5.82 -19.03 -3.47
C SER A 23 4.52 -19.31 -4.20
N GLN A 24 3.38 -19.18 -3.53
CA GLN A 24 2.03 -19.46 -4.07
C GLN A 24 1.16 -18.20 -4.13
N GLN A 25 1.77 -17.04 -4.27
CA GLN A 25 1.08 -15.74 -4.24
C GLN A 25 -0.14 -15.70 -5.17
N ASN A 26 -0.01 -16.21 -6.39
CA ASN A 26 -1.07 -16.18 -7.41
C ASN A 26 -2.28 -17.07 -7.06
N ASP A 27 -2.13 -18.02 -6.14
CA ASP A 27 -3.26 -18.87 -5.69
C ASP A 27 -4.18 -18.12 -4.71
N TYR A 28 -3.62 -17.15 -3.98
CA TYR A 28 -4.31 -16.42 -2.92
C TYR A 28 -4.64 -14.97 -3.26
N PHE A 29 -3.95 -14.38 -4.22
CA PHE A 29 -4.08 -12.97 -4.57
C PHE A 29 -4.24 -12.76 -6.08
N VAL A 30 -4.93 -11.68 -6.42
CA VAL A 30 -5.09 -11.17 -7.79
C VAL A 30 -4.37 -9.83 -7.89
N ASP A 31 -3.53 -9.67 -8.91
CA ASP A 31 -2.88 -8.40 -9.21
C ASP A 31 -3.93 -7.40 -9.76
N ILE A 32 -3.99 -6.20 -9.19
CA ILE A 32 -4.92 -5.15 -9.67
C ILE A 32 -4.66 -4.74 -11.13
N LYS A 33 -3.48 -5.02 -11.66
CA LYS A 33 -3.14 -4.80 -13.08
C LYS A 33 -3.83 -5.79 -14.00
N ASN A 34 -4.24 -6.95 -13.49
CA ASN A 34 -4.99 -7.95 -14.24
C ASN A 34 -6.50 -7.73 -14.05
N ILE A 35 -7.07 -6.82 -14.84
CA ILE A 35 -8.49 -6.44 -14.76
C ILE A 35 -9.42 -7.63 -14.99
N SER A 36 -9.07 -8.55 -15.90
CA SER A 36 -9.88 -9.73 -16.19
C SER A 36 -10.02 -10.63 -14.95
N ASP A 37 -8.90 -10.93 -14.28
CA ASP A 37 -8.91 -11.75 -13.06
C ASP A 37 -9.60 -11.02 -11.91
N LEU A 38 -9.38 -9.72 -11.77
CA LEU A 38 -10.03 -8.89 -10.76
C LEU A 38 -11.55 -8.90 -10.93
N LYS A 39 -12.05 -8.75 -12.15
CA LYS A 39 -13.47 -8.85 -12.46
C LYS A 39 -14.05 -10.26 -12.22
N SER A 40 -13.25 -11.29 -12.41
CA SER A 40 -13.69 -12.68 -12.20
C SER A 40 -14.05 -12.99 -10.75
N ILE A 41 -13.48 -12.26 -9.79
CA ILE A 41 -13.74 -12.43 -8.34
C ILE A 41 -14.70 -11.38 -7.77
N GLU A 42 -15.21 -10.44 -8.58
CA GLU A 42 -16.09 -9.34 -8.12
C GLU A 42 -17.24 -9.82 -7.22
N ARG A 43 -17.91 -10.92 -7.58
CA ARG A 43 -19.07 -11.44 -6.87
C ARG A 43 -18.78 -11.98 -5.46
N ILE A 44 -17.52 -12.30 -5.18
CA ILE A 44 -17.09 -12.84 -3.89
C ILE A 44 -16.33 -11.82 -3.05
N LEU A 45 -16.02 -10.62 -3.61
CA LEU A 45 -15.39 -9.55 -2.86
C LEU A 45 -16.36 -8.93 -1.85
N ASP A 46 -15.87 -8.69 -0.65
CA ASP A 46 -16.50 -7.84 0.34
C ASP A 46 -15.82 -6.47 0.31
N PHE A 47 -16.52 -5.46 -0.23
CA PHE A 47 -15.95 -4.11 -0.38
C PHE A 47 -15.92 -3.32 0.93
N ASP A 48 -16.62 -3.77 1.97
CA ASP A 48 -16.50 -3.22 3.34
C ASP A 48 -15.32 -3.85 4.10
N TYR A 49 -14.77 -4.96 3.58
CA TYR A 49 -13.65 -5.72 4.13
C TYR A 49 -12.71 -6.16 3.00
N LEU A 50 -12.18 -5.21 2.26
CA LEU A 50 -11.35 -5.48 1.09
C LEU A 50 -9.93 -5.85 1.51
N GLU A 51 -9.67 -7.14 1.68
CA GLU A 51 -8.36 -7.65 2.04
C GLU A 51 -7.41 -7.68 0.83
N GLY A 52 -6.16 -7.36 1.08
CA GLY A 52 -5.12 -7.37 0.05
C GLY A 52 -3.74 -7.09 0.61
N ALA A 53 -2.77 -6.97 -0.26
CA ALA A 53 -1.39 -6.70 0.13
C ALA A 53 -0.79 -5.59 -0.72
N ILE A 54 -0.05 -4.70 -0.07
CA ILE A 54 0.79 -3.71 -0.73
C ILE A 54 2.21 -4.30 -0.80
N ILE A 55 2.71 -4.46 -2.01
CA ILE A 55 4.07 -4.94 -2.25
C ILE A 55 4.97 -3.73 -2.43
N ILE A 56 6.00 -3.61 -1.60
CA ILE A 56 6.98 -2.53 -1.69
C ILE A 56 8.38 -3.14 -1.72
N LYS A 57 9.14 -2.83 -2.77
CA LYS A 57 10.56 -3.22 -2.88
C LYS A 57 11.41 -2.00 -3.22
N PHE A 58 12.58 -1.94 -2.63
CA PHE A 58 13.63 -0.98 -2.96
C PHE A 58 14.87 -1.75 -3.41
N ASN A 59 15.18 -1.67 -4.71
CA ASN A 59 16.16 -2.54 -5.34
C ASN A 59 15.85 -4.03 -5.02
N ASP A 60 16.78 -4.74 -4.38
CA ASP A 60 16.60 -6.15 -3.99
C ASP A 60 16.00 -6.32 -2.59
N GLN A 61 15.79 -5.23 -1.85
CA GLN A 61 15.21 -5.28 -0.50
C GLN A 61 13.69 -5.26 -0.55
N ILE A 62 13.06 -6.23 0.10
CA ILE A 62 11.62 -6.29 0.31
C ILE A 62 11.28 -5.50 1.57
N LEU A 63 10.43 -4.48 1.44
CA LEU A 63 9.94 -3.66 2.55
C LEU A 63 8.56 -4.12 3.03
N MET A 64 7.67 -4.49 2.10
CA MET A 64 6.38 -5.11 2.37
C MET A 64 6.08 -6.17 1.32
N ASP A 65 5.43 -7.26 1.73
CA ASP A 65 5.01 -8.33 0.85
C ASP A 65 3.66 -8.95 1.26
N VAL A 66 3.27 -10.04 0.63
CA VAL A 66 2.00 -10.73 0.88
C VAL A 66 1.84 -11.27 2.30
N THR A 67 2.90 -11.38 3.10
CA THR A 67 2.81 -11.82 4.49
C THR A 67 2.27 -10.75 5.43
N THR A 68 2.22 -9.49 4.97
CA THR A 68 1.65 -8.34 5.70
C THR A 68 0.34 -7.86 5.07
N TRP A 69 -0.47 -8.78 4.53
CA TRP A 69 -1.79 -8.47 3.99
C TRP A 69 -2.75 -7.98 5.08
N ASP A 70 -3.63 -7.06 4.72
CA ASP A 70 -4.59 -6.42 5.62
C ASP A 70 -5.78 -5.85 4.82
N LEU A 71 -6.63 -5.01 5.41
CA LEU A 71 -7.63 -4.22 4.70
C LEU A 71 -6.90 -3.18 3.83
N VAL A 72 -6.82 -3.45 2.54
CA VAL A 72 -5.83 -2.80 1.66
C VAL A 72 -6.18 -1.37 1.28
N ASP A 73 -7.46 -1.06 1.15
CA ASP A 73 -7.93 0.30 0.88
C ASP A 73 -7.75 1.22 2.10
N ASP A 74 -8.09 0.74 3.30
CA ASP A 74 -7.81 1.44 4.54
C ASP A 74 -6.30 1.63 4.74
N LEU A 75 -5.50 0.61 4.48
CA LEU A 75 -4.05 0.69 4.61
C LEU A 75 -3.46 1.74 3.66
N TRP A 76 -3.94 1.82 2.41
CA TRP A 76 -3.53 2.90 1.50
C TRP A 76 -3.93 4.29 2.02
N ALA A 77 -5.16 4.44 2.53
CA ALA A 77 -5.61 5.70 3.12
C ALA A 77 -4.75 6.10 4.34
N TYR A 78 -4.38 5.13 5.18
CA TYR A 78 -3.49 5.38 6.33
C TYR A 78 -2.07 5.76 5.87
N LEU A 79 -1.54 5.14 4.83
CA LEU A 79 -0.23 5.51 4.26
C LEU A 79 -0.25 6.94 3.69
N LEU A 80 -1.33 7.37 3.05
CA LEU A 80 -1.45 8.77 2.59
C LEU A 80 -1.37 9.76 3.77
N ASN A 81 -2.01 9.45 4.91
CA ASN A 81 -1.91 10.25 6.13
C ASN A 81 -0.47 10.27 6.69
N VAL A 82 0.21 9.12 6.66
CA VAL A 82 1.62 9.04 7.07
C VAL A 82 2.50 9.92 6.17
N ILE A 83 2.29 9.88 4.86
CA ILE A 83 3.01 10.73 3.90
C ILE A 83 2.78 12.21 4.19
N GLU A 84 1.52 12.62 4.44
CA GLU A 84 1.20 14.01 4.80
C GLU A 84 1.93 14.46 6.07
N ASN A 85 1.95 13.61 7.10
CA ASN A 85 2.66 13.90 8.34
C ASN A 85 4.19 13.99 8.12
N VAL A 86 4.76 13.12 7.32
CA VAL A 86 6.20 13.18 6.97
C VAL A 86 6.54 14.47 6.23
N LEU A 87 5.70 14.91 5.29
CA LEU A 87 5.91 16.17 4.57
C LEU A 87 5.77 17.38 5.49
N SER A 88 4.85 17.35 6.45
CA SER A 88 4.56 18.48 7.34
C SER A 88 5.51 18.58 8.55
N THR A 89 5.88 17.45 9.15
CA THR A 89 6.60 17.39 10.44
C THR A 89 7.91 16.60 10.37
N GLY A 90 8.17 15.91 9.29
CA GLY A 90 9.31 15.01 9.14
C GLY A 90 9.11 13.61 9.75
N TYR A 91 7.94 13.33 10.32
CA TYR A 91 7.62 12.04 10.93
C TYR A 91 6.15 11.67 10.75
N GLY A 92 5.88 10.40 10.46
CA GLY A 92 4.54 9.84 10.43
C GLY A 92 4.56 8.37 10.81
N GLU A 93 3.50 7.91 11.46
CA GLU A 93 3.29 6.51 11.81
C GLU A 93 1.82 6.12 11.75
N THR A 94 1.58 4.84 11.58
CA THR A 94 0.24 4.24 11.67
C THR A 94 0.35 2.79 12.11
N TYR A 95 -0.74 2.28 12.69
CA TYR A 95 -0.96 0.84 12.79
C TYR A 95 -1.72 0.36 11.56
N PHE A 96 -1.55 -0.90 11.21
CA PHE A 96 -2.35 -1.55 10.20
C PHE A 96 -3.81 -1.61 10.64
N PRO A 97 -4.78 -1.60 9.70
CA PRO A 97 -6.20 -1.56 10.04
C PRO A 97 -6.66 -2.73 10.93
N ASP A 98 -6.22 -3.94 10.65
CA ASP A 98 -6.67 -5.16 11.34
C ASP A 98 -5.53 -5.90 12.06
N GLN A 99 -4.33 -5.94 11.48
CA GLN A 99 -3.18 -6.58 12.11
C GLN A 99 -2.44 -5.64 13.09
N PRO A 100 -1.83 -6.17 14.18
CA PRO A 100 -1.09 -5.35 15.15
C PRO A 100 0.32 -5.00 14.64
N LEU A 101 0.42 -4.55 13.41
CA LEU A 101 1.66 -4.11 12.78
C LEU A 101 1.74 -2.59 12.81
N ARG A 102 2.91 -2.05 13.18
CA ARG A 102 3.16 -0.61 13.17
C ARG A 102 4.15 -0.27 12.07
N LEU A 103 3.80 0.72 11.27
CA LEU A 103 4.63 1.29 10.22
C LEU A 103 4.98 2.72 10.59
N SER A 104 6.24 3.10 10.46
CA SER A 104 6.67 4.48 10.64
C SER A 104 7.65 4.93 9.56
N MET A 105 7.64 6.22 9.30
CA MET A 105 8.52 6.91 8.37
C MET A 105 9.08 8.16 9.03
N ARG A 106 10.40 8.35 8.95
CA ARG A 106 11.11 9.51 9.53
C ARG A 106 12.07 10.11 8.53
N SER A 107 11.97 11.41 8.30
CA SER A 107 12.96 12.15 7.51
C SER A 107 14.32 12.13 8.18
N LEU A 108 15.35 11.85 7.41
CA LEU A 108 16.76 11.92 7.80
C LEU A 108 17.45 13.04 7.03
N ALA A 109 18.72 13.31 7.36
CA ALA A 109 19.57 14.21 6.58
C ALA A 109 19.82 13.69 5.15
N ASN A 110 20.26 14.57 4.25
CA ASN A 110 20.62 14.24 2.87
C ASN A 110 19.49 13.60 2.04
N ASP A 111 18.27 14.08 2.21
CA ASP A 111 17.07 13.60 1.50
C ASP A 111 16.84 12.10 1.64
N LEU A 112 17.18 11.54 2.79
CA LEU A 112 16.88 10.17 3.16
C LEU A 112 15.62 10.10 4.05
N LEU A 113 14.97 8.94 4.03
CA LEU A 113 13.85 8.59 4.87
C LEU A 113 14.12 7.22 5.50
N LEU A 114 13.93 7.12 6.80
CA LEU A 114 13.93 5.85 7.50
C LEU A 114 12.53 5.26 7.45
N PHE A 115 12.40 4.11 6.80
CA PHE A 115 11.20 3.27 6.81
C PHE A 115 11.38 2.17 7.86
N GLU A 116 10.39 1.99 8.72
CA GLU A 116 10.37 0.92 9.71
C GLU A 116 9.00 0.24 9.72
N LEU A 117 9.00 -1.10 9.75
CA LEU A 117 7.82 -1.92 9.90
C LEU A 117 8.06 -2.91 11.04
N ASP A 118 7.29 -2.79 12.11
CA ASP A 118 7.30 -3.70 13.26
C ASP A 118 6.41 -4.91 12.92
N ALA A 119 6.96 -5.84 12.18
CA ALA A 119 6.40 -7.15 11.86
C ALA A 119 7.10 -8.22 12.73
N PRO A 120 6.70 -9.49 12.67
CA PRO A 120 7.42 -10.56 13.37
C PRO A 120 8.93 -10.55 13.10
N THR A 121 9.34 -10.20 11.89
CA THR A 121 10.72 -9.79 11.58
C THR A 121 10.72 -8.30 11.31
N GLN A 122 11.36 -7.51 12.17
CA GLN A 122 11.46 -6.07 11.98
C GLN A 122 12.15 -5.74 10.66
N ILE A 123 11.53 -4.87 9.87
CA ILE A 123 12.09 -4.35 8.62
C ILE A 123 12.47 -2.89 8.86
N LYS A 124 13.71 -2.55 8.47
CA LYS A 124 14.26 -1.21 8.59
C LYS A 124 15.12 -0.88 7.39
N ALA A 125 14.83 0.23 6.74
CA ALA A 125 15.53 0.66 5.55
C ALA A 125 15.65 2.18 5.48
N ALA A 126 16.85 2.65 5.09
CA ALA A 126 17.05 4.04 4.69
C ALA A 126 16.91 4.14 3.18
N VAL A 127 15.97 4.94 2.70
CA VAL A 127 15.63 5.08 1.29
C VAL A 127 15.67 6.54 0.86
N PRO A 128 15.86 6.87 -0.44
CA PRO A 128 15.70 8.21 -0.96
C PRO A 128 14.28 8.73 -0.67
N LYS A 129 14.18 9.79 0.14
CA LYS A 129 12.88 10.29 0.65
C LYS A 129 11.95 10.69 -0.47
N ARG A 130 12.45 11.56 -1.36
CA ARG A 130 11.64 12.12 -2.44
C ARG A 130 11.09 11.04 -3.36
N ASP A 131 11.96 10.15 -3.84
CA ASP A 131 11.58 9.09 -4.77
C ASP A 131 10.62 8.10 -4.13
N PHE A 132 10.82 7.79 -2.83
CA PHE A 132 9.97 6.85 -2.12
C PHE A 132 8.57 7.39 -1.88
N LEU A 133 8.45 8.63 -1.38
CA LEU A 133 7.15 9.24 -1.15
C LEU A 133 6.36 9.40 -2.45
N LEU A 134 7.04 9.80 -3.54
CA LEU A 134 6.40 9.90 -4.86
C LEU A 134 5.91 8.52 -5.35
N ALA A 135 6.74 7.49 -5.23
CA ALA A 135 6.35 6.13 -5.63
C ALA A 135 5.15 5.61 -4.83
N LEU A 136 5.06 5.93 -3.53
CA LEU A 136 3.89 5.58 -2.71
C LEU A 136 2.63 6.34 -3.16
N ILE A 137 2.74 7.64 -3.42
CA ILE A 137 1.62 8.46 -3.93
C ILE A 137 1.11 7.90 -5.26
N GLU A 138 2.00 7.58 -6.19
CA GLU A 138 1.64 6.98 -7.48
C GLU A 138 1.03 5.58 -7.34
N GLY A 139 1.53 4.78 -6.40
CA GLY A 139 0.98 3.46 -6.10
C GLY A 139 -0.45 3.53 -5.54
N ALA A 140 -0.70 4.47 -4.63
CA ALA A 140 -2.03 4.73 -4.08
C ALA A 140 -3.01 5.22 -5.16
N ASP A 141 -2.57 6.19 -5.96
CA ASP A 141 -3.35 6.75 -7.06
C ASP A 141 -3.79 5.65 -8.05
N TYR A 142 -2.84 4.84 -8.49
CA TYR A 142 -3.12 3.71 -9.37
C TYR A 142 -4.15 2.74 -8.76
N PHE A 143 -4.00 2.42 -7.46
CA PHE A 143 -4.93 1.55 -6.75
C PHE A 143 -6.34 2.14 -6.73
N PHE A 144 -6.52 3.35 -6.22
CA PHE A 144 -7.85 3.95 -6.06
C PHE A 144 -8.54 4.22 -7.40
N GLU A 145 -7.79 4.69 -8.41
CA GLU A 145 -8.34 4.86 -9.77
C GLU A 145 -8.81 3.52 -10.35
N LYS A 146 -7.99 2.47 -10.26
CA LYS A 146 -8.35 1.13 -10.79
C LYS A 146 -9.56 0.54 -10.08
N MET A 147 -9.67 0.70 -8.78
CA MET A 147 -10.83 0.22 -8.03
C MET A 147 -12.08 1.00 -8.39
N ASN A 148 -12.01 2.34 -8.49
CA ASN A 148 -13.15 3.17 -8.93
C ASN A 148 -13.60 2.83 -10.35
N GLU A 149 -12.67 2.63 -11.29
CA GLU A 149 -12.99 2.25 -12.67
C GLU A 149 -13.62 0.86 -12.74
N SER A 150 -13.08 -0.09 -11.98
CA SER A 150 -13.50 -1.50 -12.06
C SER A 150 -14.78 -1.79 -11.30
N PHE A 151 -15.07 -1.06 -10.22
CA PHE A 151 -16.13 -1.35 -9.27
C PHE A 151 -16.96 -0.11 -8.91
N VAL A 152 -17.27 0.71 -9.93
CA VAL A 152 -17.95 2.01 -9.79
C VAL A 152 -19.26 1.96 -8.97
N SER A 153 -19.96 0.84 -8.94
CA SER A 153 -21.19 0.66 -8.17
C SER A 153 -20.96 0.18 -6.73
N ASN A 154 -19.73 -0.16 -6.38
CA ASN A 154 -19.40 -0.80 -5.11
C ASN A 154 -18.52 0.07 -4.21
N VAL A 155 -17.73 0.98 -4.80
CA VAL A 155 -16.75 1.80 -4.08
C VAL A 155 -16.87 3.27 -4.48
N ASP A 156 -16.44 4.15 -3.57
CA ASP A 156 -16.25 5.57 -3.80
C ASP A 156 -14.98 6.04 -3.06
N TYR A 157 -13.91 6.22 -3.81
CA TYR A 157 -12.60 6.66 -3.30
C TYR A 157 -12.26 8.10 -3.73
N ASN A 158 -13.27 8.94 -4.01
CA ASN A 158 -13.04 10.32 -4.44
C ASN A 158 -12.29 11.14 -3.37
N GLY A 159 -12.53 10.85 -2.07
CA GLY A 159 -11.83 11.53 -0.98
C GLY A 159 -10.33 11.22 -0.96
N GLU A 160 -9.94 9.97 -1.21
CA GLU A 160 -8.55 9.53 -1.28
C GLU A 160 -7.86 10.11 -2.52
N ILE A 161 -8.55 10.17 -3.65
CA ILE A 161 -8.06 10.79 -4.89
C ILE A 161 -7.83 12.29 -4.69
N ASP A 162 -8.75 13.01 -4.05
CA ASP A 162 -8.58 14.43 -3.70
C ASP A 162 -7.37 14.65 -2.78
N MET A 163 -7.15 13.75 -1.82
CA MET A 163 -5.99 13.79 -0.95
C MET A 163 -4.69 13.57 -1.73
N ILE A 164 -4.67 12.63 -2.65
CA ILE A 164 -3.51 12.36 -3.51
C ILE A 164 -3.15 13.60 -4.34
N GLU A 165 -4.14 14.26 -4.93
CA GLU A 165 -3.91 15.53 -5.66
C GLU A 165 -3.33 16.64 -4.76
N SER A 166 -3.83 16.73 -3.53
CA SER A 166 -3.31 17.68 -2.54
C SER A 166 -1.84 17.37 -2.18
N LEU A 167 -1.51 16.10 -1.96
CA LEU A 167 -0.14 15.66 -1.67
C LEU A 167 0.81 15.93 -2.84
N ARG A 168 0.38 15.70 -4.07
CA ARG A 168 1.16 16.03 -5.28
C ARG A 168 1.47 17.52 -5.36
N LYS A 169 0.48 18.38 -5.06
CA LYS A 169 0.68 19.86 -5.06
C LYS A 169 1.70 20.28 -4.00
N LYS A 170 1.59 19.74 -2.78
CA LYS A 170 2.56 19.98 -1.69
C LYS A 170 3.96 19.53 -2.10
N PHE A 171 4.07 18.34 -2.67
CA PHE A 171 5.32 17.75 -3.10
C PHE A 171 6.03 18.56 -4.22
N LEU A 172 5.27 19.20 -5.10
CA LEU A 172 5.81 20.08 -6.15
C LEU A 172 6.19 21.46 -5.62
N ALA A 173 5.54 21.94 -4.55
CA ALA A 173 5.83 23.24 -3.95
C ALA A 173 7.14 23.24 -3.14
N ASP A 174 7.64 22.07 -2.71
CA ASP A 174 8.90 21.89 -1.98
C ASP A 174 10.13 21.78 -2.93
N ILE A 175 9.95 22.07 -4.23
CA ILE A 175 11.01 22.20 -5.21
C ILE A 175 11.39 23.68 -5.36
#